data_f0b0d0626a8403629865a751f1af5544
#
_entry.id   f0b0d0626a8403629865a751f1af5544
#
_cell.length_a   1.000
_cell.length_b   1.000
_cell.length_c   1.000
_cell.angle_alpha   90.00
_cell.angle_beta   90.00
_cell.angle_gamma   90.00
#
_symmetry.space_group_name_H-M   'P 1'
#
loop_
_entity.id
_entity.type
_entity.pdbx_description
1 polymer ?
#
loop_
_entity_poly.entity_id
_entity_poly.type
_entity_poly.pdbx_seq_one_letter_code
_entity_poly.pdbx_strand_id
1 'polypeptide(L)'
;KSNLLCHQVKKRIFDGTPHDKIDPYLLMFSRVQKYFSNTKKGPEVDALRAAFYLKVGTQVTGDELEQGSSHWKKVILIKMLKEWGWDSSKVDHINKYYIDWQMNQKVELGDRINKILMSSYKNISEKNSTLDASESLITEKDTNLLGRKLFSAYRTAPNKIENIGALIDGK
;
A
#
# COMPACT_ATOMS: atom_id res chain seq x y z
N LYS A 1 -2.22 -19.92 7.50
CA LYS A 1 -2.66 -18.64 8.07
C LYS A 1 -2.78 -17.48 7.06
N SER A 2 -2.43 -17.64 5.80
CA SER A 2 -2.92 -16.78 4.72
C SER A 2 -4.43 -16.99 4.47
N ASN A 3 -5.10 -17.69 5.42
CA ASN A 3 -6.42 -18.27 5.23
C ASN A 3 -7.55 -17.24 5.04
N LEU A 4 -7.48 -16.04 5.65
CA LEU A 4 -8.61 -15.13 5.57
C LEU A 4 -8.71 -14.48 4.18
N LEU A 5 -7.58 -14.05 3.60
CA LEU A 5 -7.53 -13.51 2.25
C LEU A 5 -7.84 -14.63 1.23
N CYS A 6 -7.22 -15.79 1.41
CA CYS A 6 -7.45 -16.97 0.58
C CYS A 6 -8.91 -17.44 0.66
N HIS A 7 -9.52 -17.46 1.85
CA HIS A 7 -10.93 -17.81 2.04
C HIS A 7 -11.85 -16.81 1.33
N GLN A 8 -11.55 -15.52 1.39
CA GLN A 8 -12.36 -14.49 0.71
C GLN A 8 -12.22 -14.53 -0.80
N VAL A 9 -11.01 -14.79 -1.31
CA VAL A 9 -10.80 -15.00 -2.75
C VAL A 9 -11.59 -16.22 -3.19
N LYS A 10 -11.48 -17.35 -2.48
CA LYS A 10 -12.26 -18.56 -2.76
C LYS A 10 -13.77 -18.29 -2.74
N LYS A 11 -14.27 -17.62 -1.69
CA LYS A 11 -15.68 -17.28 -1.58
C LYS A 11 -16.16 -16.46 -2.78
N ARG A 12 -15.41 -15.43 -3.19
CA ARG A 12 -15.77 -14.62 -4.36
C ARG A 12 -15.76 -15.39 -5.67
N ILE A 13 -14.83 -16.36 -5.83
CA ILE A 13 -14.82 -17.27 -6.97
C ILE A 13 -16.10 -18.13 -6.96
N PHE A 14 -16.45 -18.71 -5.82
CA PHE A 14 -17.67 -19.50 -5.68
C PHE A 14 -18.95 -18.69 -5.91
N ASP A 15 -18.97 -17.44 -5.47
CA ASP A 15 -20.10 -16.52 -5.66
C ASP A 15 -20.18 -15.97 -7.11
N GLY A 16 -19.34 -16.46 -8.04
CA GLY A 16 -19.34 -16.04 -9.45
C GLY A 16 -18.86 -14.60 -9.69
N THR A 17 -18.11 -14.02 -8.75
CA THR A 17 -17.56 -12.68 -8.92
C THR A 17 -16.58 -12.65 -10.09
N PRO A 18 -16.68 -11.69 -11.04
CA PRO A 18 -15.74 -11.56 -12.15
C PRO A 18 -14.29 -11.48 -11.70
N HIS A 19 -13.37 -12.09 -12.45
CA HIS A 19 -11.94 -12.20 -12.11
C HIS A 19 -11.25 -10.86 -11.87
N ASP A 20 -11.65 -9.81 -12.59
CA ASP A 20 -11.15 -8.44 -12.44
C ASP A 20 -11.45 -7.82 -11.06
N LYS A 21 -12.42 -8.37 -10.33
CA LYS A 21 -12.81 -7.94 -8.97
C LYS A 21 -12.19 -8.80 -7.85
N ILE A 22 -11.34 -9.78 -8.20
CA ILE A 22 -10.80 -10.77 -7.25
C ILE A 22 -9.31 -10.55 -6.97
N ASP A 23 -8.70 -9.45 -7.42
CA ASP A 23 -7.29 -9.18 -7.17
C ASP A 23 -6.99 -9.12 -5.65
N PRO A 24 -6.11 -10.01 -5.12
CA PRO A 24 -5.80 -10.07 -3.70
C PRO A 24 -5.16 -8.79 -3.16
N TYR A 25 -4.38 -8.08 -3.98
CA TYR A 25 -3.73 -6.83 -3.59
C TYR A 25 -4.76 -5.70 -3.45
N LEU A 26 -5.73 -5.63 -4.37
CA LEU A 26 -6.84 -4.68 -4.28
C LEU A 26 -7.69 -4.93 -3.04
N LEU A 27 -7.99 -6.21 -2.74
CA LEU A 27 -8.75 -6.59 -1.55
C LEU A 27 -8.02 -6.23 -0.26
N MET A 28 -6.72 -6.49 -0.21
CA MET A 28 -5.88 -6.13 0.94
C MET A 28 -5.80 -4.62 1.10
N PHE A 29 -5.51 -3.90 0.02
CA PHE A 29 -5.41 -2.45 0.04
C PHE A 29 -6.72 -1.79 0.49
N SER A 30 -7.86 -2.21 -0.05
CA SER A 30 -9.18 -1.69 0.34
C SER A 30 -9.46 -1.83 1.84
N ARG A 31 -9.02 -2.93 2.46
CA ARG A 31 -9.15 -3.12 3.91
C ARG A 31 -8.25 -2.19 4.71
N VAL A 32 -6.99 -2.08 4.29
CA VAL A 32 -6.03 -1.17 4.93
C VAL A 32 -6.55 0.26 4.83
N GLN A 33 -6.98 0.69 3.63
CA GLN A 33 -7.56 2.01 3.42
C GLN A 33 -8.78 2.26 4.31
N LYS A 34 -9.71 1.31 4.38
CA LYS A 34 -10.91 1.42 5.24
C LYS A 34 -10.53 1.57 6.72
N TYR A 35 -9.56 0.79 7.19
CA TYR A 35 -9.06 0.91 8.56
C TYR A 35 -8.52 2.31 8.87
N PHE A 36 -7.66 2.84 8.01
CA PHE A 36 -7.07 4.17 8.21
C PHE A 36 -8.09 5.30 8.03
N SER A 37 -9.03 5.19 7.11
CA SER A 37 -10.11 6.16 6.95
C SER A 37 -10.99 6.25 8.20
N ASN A 38 -11.29 5.13 8.83
CA ASN A 38 -12.08 5.09 10.06
C ASN A 38 -11.33 5.67 11.26
N THR A 39 -9.99 5.71 11.23
CA THR A 39 -9.17 6.30 12.31
C THR A 39 -8.88 7.80 12.12
N LYS A 40 -9.50 8.46 11.14
CA LYS A 40 -9.36 9.89 10.80
C LYS A 40 -7.92 10.35 10.49
N LYS A 41 -7.09 9.47 9.95
CA LYS A 41 -5.71 9.76 9.59
C LYS A 41 -5.59 10.13 8.11
N GLY A 42 -6.15 11.28 7.71
CA GLY A 42 -6.19 11.74 6.32
C GLY A 42 -4.85 11.75 5.59
N PRO A 43 -3.78 12.36 6.15
CA PRO A 43 -2.46 12.39 5.50
C PRO A 43 -1.84 11.00 5.32
N GLU A 44 -2.05 10.09 6.25
CA GLU A 44 -1.59 8.71 6.16
C GLU A 44 -2.33 7.94 5.07
N VAL A 45 -3.64 8.16 4.93
CA VAL A 45 -4.43 7.56 3.84
C VAL A 45 -3.92 8.00 2.48
N ASP A 46 -3.59 9.28 2.33
CA ASP A 46 -3.05 9.84 1.08
C ASP A 46 -1.67 9.23 0.74
N ALA A 47 -0.79 9.09 1.74
CA ALA A 47 0.50 8.45 1.55
C ALA A 47 0.37 6.96 1.15
N LEU A 48 -0.57 6.24 1.77
CA LEU A 48 -0.88 4.85 1.40
C LEU A 48 -1.41 4.73 -0.03
N ARG A 49 -2.29 5.64 -0.45
CA ARG A 49 -2.82 5.70 -1.82
C ARG A 49 -1.72 5.97 -2.83
N ALA A 50 -0.84 6.93 -2.55
CA ALA A 50 0.30 7.24 -3.41
C ALA A 50 1.26 6.03 -3.52
N ALA A 51 1.60 5.40 -2.41
CA ALA A 51 2.45 4.21 -2.40
C ALA A 51 1.82 3.04 -3.16
N PHE A 52 0.52 2.82 -3.01
CA PHE A 52 -0.19 1.79 -3.76
C PHE A 52 -0.19 2.06 -5.25
N TYR A 53 -0.52 3.29 -5.66
CA TYR A 53 -0.52 3.70 -7.06
C TYR A 53 0.85 3.51 -7.71
N LEU A 54 1.92 3.97 -7.05
CA LEU A 54 3.29 3.79 -7.52
C LEU A 54 3.68 2.30 -7.59
N LYS A 55 3.25 1.49 -6.62
CA LYS A 55 3.53 0.05 -6.59
C LYS A 55 2.84 -0.73 -7.71
N VAL A 56 1.65 -0.33 -8.12
CA VAL A 56 0.93 -0.94 -9.25
C VAL A 56 1.69 -0.73 -10.56
N GLY A 57 2.43 0.38 -10.70
CA GLY A 57 3.28 0.68 -11.84
C GLY A 57 2.53 0.91 -13.16
N THR A 58 1.19 1.04 -13.11
CA THR A 58 0.37 1.36 -14.28
C THR A 58 -0.02 2.82 -14.20
N GLN A 59 0.55 3.64 -15.08
CA GLN A 59 0.26 5.07 -15.12
C GLN A 59 -1.08 5.33 -15.82
N VAL A 60 -1.87 6.22 -15.22
CA VAL A 60 -3.09 6.81 -15.78
C VAL A 60 -2.77 8.28 -16.09
N THR A 61 -3.06 8.76 -17.28
CA THR A 61 -2.89 10.18 -17.62
C THR A 61 -4.09 11.00 -17.16
N GLY A 62 -3.94 12.33 -17.09
CA GLY A 62 -5.07 13.23 -16.80
C GLY A 62 -6.22 13.04 -17.78
N ASP A 63 -5.92 12.92 -19.07
CA ASP A 63 -6.94 12.68 -20.11
C ASP A 63 -7.66 11.35 -19.90
N GLU A 64 -6.94 10.27 -19.59
CA GLU A 64 -7.53 8.96 -19.30
C GLU A 64 -8.39 8.98 -18.02
N LEU A 65 -8.03 9.81 -17.05
CA LEU A 65 -8.83 9.98 -15.84
C LEU A 65 -10.20 10.57 -16.15
N GLU A 66 -10.28 11.48 -17.12
CA GLU A 66 -11.52 12.14 -17.53
C GLU A 66 -12.32 11.29 -18.51
N GLN A 67 -11.68 10.83 -19.59
CA GLN A 67 -12.33 10.16 -20.74
C GLN A 67 -12.47 8.64 -20.53
N GLY A 68 -11.69 8.06 -19.62
CA GLY A 68 -11.61 6.62 -19.40
C GLY A 68 -10.50 5.95 -20.20
N SER A 69 -10.40 4.63 -20.09
CA SER A 69 -9.41 3.82 -20.80
C SER A 69 -10.03 2.49 -21.18
N SER A 70 -9.58 1.90 -22.31
CA SER A 70 -9.95 0.54 -22.71
C SER A 70 -9.14 -0.55 -21.98
N HIS A 71 -8.02 -0.18 -21.39
CA HIS A 71 -7.15 -1.13 -20.70
C HIS A 71 -7.71 -1.48 -19.31
N TRP A 72 -8.04 -2.73 -19.06
CA TRP A 72 -8.76 -3.18 -17.86
C TRP A 72 -8.11 -2.75 -16.53
N LYS A 73 -6.77 -2.77 -16.41
CA LYS A 73 -6.08 -2.29 -15.20
C LYS A 73 -6.27 -0.80 -14.98
N LYS A 74 -6.21 -0.01 -16.06
CA LYS A 74 -6.44 1.44 -15.99
C LYS A 74 -7.89 1.74 -15.63
N VAL A 75 -8.85 0.98 -16.15
CA VAL A 75 -10.28 1.14 -15.78
C VAL A 75 -10.47 0.99 -14.26
N ILE A 76 -9.86 -0.01 -13.66
CA ILE A 76 -9.92 -0.22 -12.20
C ILE A 76 -9.24 0.94 -11.46
N LEU A 77 -8.04 1.34 -11.91
CA LEU A 77 -7.31 2.45 -11.29
C LEU A 77 -8.08 3.77 -11.41
N ILE A 78 -8.62 4.11 -12.57
CA ILE A 78 -9.43 5.32 -12.79
C ILE A 78 -10.60 5.36 -11.80
N LYS A 79 -11.30 4.24 -11.63
CA LYS A 79 -12.36 4.16 -10.63
C LYS A 79 -11.86 4.47 -9.23
N MET A 80 -10.73 3.88 -8.83
CA MET A 80 -10.13 4.12 -7.52
C MET A 80 -9.68 5.57 -7.35
N LEU A 81 -9.03 6.15 -8.36
CA LEU A 81 -8.57 7.54 -8.33
C LEU A 81 -9.75 8.51 -8.14
N LYS A 82 -10.85 8.28 -8.85
CA LYS A 82 -12.11 9.04 -8.69
C LYS A 82 -12.70 8.88 -7.28
N GLU A 83 -12.74 7.66 -6.75
CA GLU A 83 -13.18 7.39 -5.36
C GLU A 83 -12.28 8.06 -4.32
N TRP A 84 -10.99 8.25 -4.62
CA TRP A 84 -10.06 8.96 -3.74
C TRP A 84 -10.17 10.48 -3.84
N GLY A 85 -10.91 11.00 -4.83
CA GLY A 85 -10.99 12.42 -5.13
C GLY A 85 -9.71 13.00 -5.73
N TRP A 86 -8.93 12.16 -6.41
CA TRP A 86 -7.72 12.63 -7.10
C TRP A 86 -8.11 13.22 -8.46
N ASP A 87 -7.65 14.43 -8.70
CA ASP A 87 -7.77 15.13 -9.96
C ASP A 87 -6.59 14.86 -10.90
N SER A 88 -6.68 15.34 -12.14
CA SER A 88 -5.64 15.19 -13.16
C SER A 88 -4.30 15.77 -12.70
N SER A 89 -4.32 16.90 -12.00
CA SER A 89 -3.11 17.55 -11.48
C SER A 89 -2.39 16.67 -10.46
N LYS A 90 -3.13 16.06 -9.52
CA LYS A 90 -2.59 15.14 -8.51
C LYS A 90 -2.01 13.89 -9.17
N VAL A 91 -2.72 13.32 -10.14
CA VAL A 91 -2.27 12.13 -10.88
C VAL A 91 -0.99 12.42 -11.64
N ASP A 92 -0.93 13.52 -12.37
CA ASP A 92 0.25 13.93 -13.13
C ASP A 92 1.45 14.23 -12.21
N HIS A 93 1.20 14.84 -11.05
CA HIS A 93 2.24 15.05 -10.05
C HIS A 93 2.83 13.71 -9.53
N ILE A 94 1.99 12.73 -9.24
CA ILE A 94 2.46 11.40 -8.79
C ILE A 94 3.15 10.63 -9.92
N ASN A 95 2.68 10.74 -11.16
CA ASN A 95 3.32 10.12 -12.32
C ASN A 95 4.77 10.59 -12.53
N LYS A 96 5.07 11.82 -12.14
CA LYS A 96 6.41 12.39 -12.22
C LYS A 96 7.35 11.95 -11.08
N TYR A 97 6.92 11.06 -10.19
CA TYR A 97 7.69 10.61 -9.03
C TYR A 97 9.12 10.17 -9.37
N TYR A 98 9.30 9.42 -10.44
CA TYR A 98 10.62 8.91 -10.83
C TYR A 98 11.48 9.93 -11.54
N ILE A 99 10.89 10.94 -12.19
CA ILE A 99 11.57 11.90 -13.07
C ILE A 99 11.80 13.23 -12.34
N ASP A 100 10.75 13.88 -11.88
CA ASP A 100 10.78 15.29 -11.45
C ASP A 100 10.78 15.46 -9.93
N TRP A 101 10.39 14.43 -9.14
CA TRP A 101 10.35 14.59 -7.69
C TRP A 101 11.75 14.80 -7.12
N GLN A 102 11.89 15.87 -6.35
CA GLN A 102 13.10 16.15 -5.59
C GLN A 102 13.34 15.07 -4.53
N MET A 103 14.61 14.88 -4.13
CA MET A 103 14.96 13.88 -3.14
C MET A 103 14.20 14.05 -1.82
N ASN A 104 14.01 15.31 -1.36
CA ASN A 104 13.25 15.60 -0.15
C ASN A 104 11.79 15.13 -0.22
N GLN A 105 11.13 15.26 -1.37
CA GLN A 105 9.75 14.78 -1.58
C GLN A 105 9.67 13.24 -1.51
N LYS A 106 10.66 12.55 -2.09
CA LYS A 106 10.77 11.10 -2.05
C LYS A 106 11.02 10.62 -0.62
N VAL A 107 11.91 11.26 0.10
CA VAL A 107 12.21 10.99 1.52
C VAL A 107 10.97 11.23 2.37
N GLU A 108 10.26 12.35 2.17
CA GLU A 108 9.05 12.64 2.94
C GLU A 108 7.96 11.56 2.76
N LEU A 109 7.73 11.11 1.52
CA LEU A 109 6.79 10.01 1.28
C LEU A 109 7.26 8.72 1.97
N GLY A 110 8.55 8.40 1.86
CA GLY A 110 9.17 7.25 2.50
C GLY A 110 9.01 7.28 4.02
N ASP A 111 9.27 8.42 4.65
CA ASP A 111 9.14 8.62 6.10
C ASP A 111 7.69 8.48 6.58
N ARG A 112 6.73 9.01 5.81
CA ARG A 112 5.30 8.84 6.12
C ARG A 112 4.90 7.37 6.08
N ILE A 113 5.34 6.63 5.06
CA ILE A 113 5.08 5.19 4.94
C ILE A 113 5.76 4.43 6.08
N ASN A 114 7.00 4.75 6.40
CA ASN A 114 7.72 4.16 7.52
C ASN A 114 6.97 4.36 8.85
N LYS A 115 6.52 5.58 9.14
CA LYS A 115 5.70 5.87 10.34
C LYS A 115 4.43 5.03 10.38
N ILE A 116 3.74 4.87 9.26
CA ILE A 116 2.55 4.03 9.15
C ILE A 116 2.88 2.57 9.47
N LEU A 117 3.93 2.02 8.87
CA LEU A 117 4.33 0.64 9.06
C LEU A 117 4.76 0.38 10.51
N MET A 118 5.58 1.26 11.10
CA MET A 118 6.06 1.11 12.47
C MET A 118 4.93 1.24 13.49
N SER A 119 4.03 2.20 13.32
CA SER A 119 2.86 2.36 14.20
C SER A 119 1.89 1.16 14.08
N SER A 120 1.69 0.65 12.89
CA SER A 120 0.87 -0.54 12.65
C SER A 120 1.49 -1.79 13.29
N TYR A 121 2.81 -1.95 13.15
CA TYR A 121 3.53 -3.04 13.80
C TYR A 121 3.40 -2.99 15.32
N LYS A 122 3.60 -1.80 15.92
CA LYS A 122 3.44 -1.59 17.37
C LYS A 122 2.03 -1.98 17.82
N ASN A 123 1.01 -1.50 17.14
CA ASN A 123 -0.39 -1.83 17.46
C ASN A 123 -0.69 -3.34 17.36
N ILE A 124 -0.13 -4.02 16.35
CA ILE A 124 -0.29 -5.47 16.18
C ILE A 124 0.43 -6.21 17.31
N SER A 125 1.66 -5.80 17.63
CA SER A 125 2.46 -6.42 18.68
C SER A 125 1.79 -6.28 20.06
N GLU A 126 1.30 -5.08 20.39
CA GLU A 126 0.58 -4.82 21.64
C GLU A 126 -0.72 -5.64 21.75
N LYS A 127 -1.52 -5.68 20.69
CA LYS A 127 -2.74 -6.49 20.67
C LYS A 127 -2.45 -7.98 20.77
N ASN A 128 -1.41 -8.45 20.09
CA ASN A 128 -1.05 -9.87 20.12
C ASN A 128 -0.55 -10.31 21.50
N SER A 129 0.08 -9.42 22.25
CA SER A 129 0.53 -9.72 23.64
C SER A 129 -0.63 -9.75 24.66
N THR A 130 -1.78 -9.18 24.32
CA THR A 130 -2.97 -9.13 25.20
C THR A 130 -4.00 -10.21 24.89
N LEU A 131 -3.88 -10.90 23.75
CA LEU A 131 -4.78 -11.96 23.32
C LEU A 131 -4.23 -13.33 23.73
N ASP A 132 -5.11 -14.24 24.15
CA ASP A 132 -4.73 -15.62 24.35
C ASP A 132 -4.26 -16.25 23.04
N ALA A 133 -3.25 -17.13 23.11
CA ALA A 133 -2.64 -17.77 21.95
C ALA A 133 -3.63 -18.55 21.07
N SER A 134 -4.77 -18.94 21.64
CA SER A 134 -5.87 -19.62 20.93
C SER A 134 -6.73 -18.66 20.10
N GLU A 135 -6.78 -17.38 20.44
CA GLU A 135 -7.62 -16.37 19.79
C GLU A 135 -6.84 -15.59 18.70
N SER A 136 -5.53 -15.55 18.79
CA SER A 136 -4.71 -14.80 17.84
C SER A 136 -4.48 -15.60 16.55
N LEU A 137 -4.88 -15.01 15.42
CA LEU A 137 -4.55 -15.50 14.07
C LEU A 137 -3.07 -15.25 13.69
N ILE A 138 -2.38 -14.39 14.44
CA ILE A 138 -0.99 -14.00 14.21
C ILE A 138 -0.15 -14.62 15.32
N THR A 139 0.83 -15.44 14.96
CA THR A 139 1.73 -16.04 15.94
C THR A 139 2.80 -15.04 16.38
N GLU A 140 3.39 -15.26 17.55
CA GLU A 140 4.57 -14.53 18.01
C GLU A 140 5.72 -14.60 17.01
N LYS A 141 5.91 -15.77 16.37
CA LYS A 141 6.90 -15.95 15.30
C LYS A 141 6.63 -15.03 14.10
N ASP A 142 5.36 -14.88 13.69
CA ASP A 142 4.98 -13.98 12.59
C ASP A 142 5.26 -12.53 12.95
N THR A 143 4.94 -12.11 14.18
CA THR A 143 5.20 -10.77 14.70
C THR A 143 6.70 -10.48 14.75
N ASN A 144 7.50 -11.41 15.27
CA ASN A 144 8.95 -11.29 15.34
C ASN A 144 9.60 -11.24 13.94
N LEU A 145 9.10 -12.02 12.98
CA LEU A 145 9.58 -11.99 11.60
C LEU A 145 9.26 -10.65 10.93
N LEU A 146 8.03 -10.13 11.13
CA LEU A 146 7.63 -8.84 10.60
C LEU A 146 8.48 -7.72 11.20
N GLY A 147 8.69 -7.72 12.52
CA GLY A 147 9.54 -6.76 13.22
C GLY A 147 10.95 -6.75 12.66
N ARG A 148 11.58 -7.91 12.51
CA ARG A 148 12.93 -8.01 11.93
C ARG A 148 13.00 -7.43 10.51
N LYS A 149 12.01 -7.72 9.66
CA LYS A 149 11.96 -7.19 8.30
C LYS A 149 11.78 -5.66 8.28
N LEU A 150 10.91 -5.11 9.12
CA LEU A 150 10.69 -3.68 9.22
C LEU A 150 11.93 -2.96 9.74
N PHE A 151 12.53 -3.45 10.83
CA PHE A 151 13.75 -2.87 11.38
C PHE A 151 14.93 -2.98 10.41
N SER A 152 15.09 -4.10 9.72
CA SER A 152 16.11 -4.25 8.68
C SER A 152 15.93 -3.28 7.52
N ALA A 153 14.69 -3.05 7.08
CA ALA A 153 14.42 -2.15 5.96
C ALA A 153 14.57 -0.66 6.32
N TYR A 154 14.09 -0.25 7.50
CA TYR A 154 13.88 1.17 7.81
C TYR A 154 14.77 1.72 8.93
N ARG A 155 15.44 0.87 9.71
CA ARG A 155 16.33 1.37 10.77
C ARG A 155 17.66 1.80 10.19
N THR A 156 18.04 3.04 10.45
CA THR A 156 19.40 3.53 10.20
C THR A 156 20.37 2.80 11.13
N ALA A 157 21.40 2.19 10.58
CA ALA A 157 22.47 1.55 11.34
C ALA A 157 23.82 2.00 10.77
N PRO A 158 24.87 2.14 11.59
CA PRO A 158 26.21 2.38 11.09
C PRO A 158 26.59 1.29 10.06
N ASN A 159 27.15 1.68 8.95
CA ASN A 159 27.54 0.81 7.82
C ASN A 159 26.39 0.11 7.08
N LYS A 160 25.14 0.49 7.30
CA LYS A 160 24.04 0.04 6.46
C LYS A 160 24.10 0.78 5.13
N ILE A 161 24.36 0.05 4.06
CA ILE A 161 24.20 0.57 2.69
C ILE A 161 22.70 0.72 2.45
N GLU A 162 22.21 1.94 2.46
CA GLU A 162 20.84 2.21 2.02
C GLU A 162 20.81 2.01 0.51
N ASN A 163 19.97 1.09 0.05
CA ASN A 163 19.77 0.85 -1.37
C ASN A 163 18.97 2.02 -1.95
N ILE A 164 19.65 3.14 -2.17
CA ILE A 164 19.15 4.25 -3.00
C ILE A 164 19.22 3.86 -4.49
N GLY A 165 19.97 2.80 -4.81
CA GLY A 165 20.30 2.40 -6.16
C GLY A 165 19.13 2.06 -7.07
N ALA A 166 18.00 1.60 -6.55
CA ALA A 166 16.80 1.39 -7.35
C ALA A 166 16.17 2.68 -7.91
N LEU A 167 16.67 3.84 -7.49
CA LEU A 167 16.21 5.16 -7.93
C LEU A 167 17.20 5.85 -8.88
N ILE A 168 18.40 5.32 -9.05
CA ILE A 168 19.48 5.95 -9.84
C ILE A 168 19.66 5.27 -11.20
N ASP A 169 19.32 4.01 -11.34
CA ASP A 169 19.41 3.27 -12.58
C ASP A 169 18.17 3.43 -13.48
N GLY A 170 17.84 4.68 -13.75
CA GLY A 170 17.07 5.05 -14.93
C GLY A 170 17.99 5.00 -16.16
N LYS A 171 18.55 3.85 -16.46
CA LYS A 171 19.07 3.49 -17.78
C LYS A 171 18.34 2.27 -18.28
#